data_8000808a962b7219b4c24b718ffd4d40
#
_entry.id   8000808a962b7219b4c24b718ffd4d40
#
_cell.length_a   1.000
_cell.length_b   1.000
_cell.length_c   1.000
_cell.angle_alpha   90.00
_cell.angle_beta   90.00
_cell.angle_gamma   90.00
#
_symmetry.space_group_name_H-M   'P 1'
#
loop_
_entity.id
_entity.type
_entity.pdbx_description
1 polymer ?
#
loop_
_entity_poly.entity_id
_entity_poly.type
_entity_poly.pdbx_seq_one_letter_code
_entity_poly.pdbx_strand_id
1 'polypeptide(L)'
;QGHQTDTSRDPYKYGDDTGLKSQKVTINKVSKMTDSTIRGMDISSYIALKNAGVKYYDNNGNEASLLKVLSDNGVNYIRIRIWNDPYNEKGETYGGGASDVENGLKIAREAAKYNMKLLLCFHYSDFWAEPSVQKLPKAWKKDANNQEKLRADVYNFTKETIEKFKAVGADIGMVQVILETDAKSKCDKYIHLG
;
A
#
# COMPACT_ATOMS: atom_id res chain seq x y z
N GLN A 1 -43.07 -18.88 -0.30
CA GLN A 1 -42.10 -19.92 0.14
C GLN A 1 -40.82 -19.18 0.54
N GLY A 2 -40.63 -19.04 1.85
CA GLY A 2 -39.49 -18.35 2.44
C GLY A 2 -38.24 -19.20 2.30
N HIS A 3 -37.18 -18.61 1.77
CA HIS A 3 -35.85 -19.20 1.77
C HIS A 3 -35.33 -19.12 3.20
N GLN A 4 -35.32 -20.25 3.89
CA GLN A 4 -34.69 -20.40 5.19
C GLN A 4 -33.18 -20.51 4.92
N THR A 5 -32.43 -19.46 5.19
CA THR A 5 -30.97 -19.51 5.18
C THR A 5 -30.51 -20.37 6.34
N ASP A 6 -29.92 -21.52 6.01
CA ASP A 6 -29.26 -22.39 6.98
C ASP A 6 -28.05 -21.66 7.58
N THR A 7 -28.23 -21.11 8.77
CA THR A 7 -27.19 -20.42 9.55
C THR A 7 -26.34 -21.40 10.36
N SER A 8 -26.52 -22.71 10.21
CA SER A 8 -25.81 -23.74 10.99
C SER A 8 -24.38 -24.00 10.50
N ARG A 9 -23.95 -23.45 9.37
CA ARG A 9 -22.57 -23.54 8.88
C ARG A 9 -21.89 -22.20 9.01
N ASP A 10 -21.28 -21.97 10.19
CA ASP A 10 -20.21 -20.99 10.29
C ASP A 10 -19.05 -21.46 9.41
N PRO A 11 -18.72 -20.76 8.29
CA PRO A 11 -17.66 -21.16 7.39
C PRO A 11 -16.28 -21.15 8.06
N TYR A 12 -16.17 -20.64 9.29
CA TYR A 12 -14.94 -20.57 10.07
C TYR A 12 -14.93 -21.56 11.26
N LYS A 13 -16.00 -22.33 11.47
CA LYS A 13 -15.94 -23.47 12.38
C LYS A 13 -15.19 -24.61 11.70
N TYR A 14 -13.88 -24.62 11.89
CA TYR A 14 -13.09 -25.82 11.77
C TYR A 14 -13.66 -26.84 12.77
N GLY A 15 -14.02 -28.04 12.28
CA GLY A 15 -14.73 -29.09 12.98
C GLY A 15 -14.36 -29.30 14.46
N ASP A 16 -15.10 -30.14 15.14
CA ASP A 16 -14.98 -30.35 16.58
C ASP A 16 -13.51 -30.32 17.06
N ASP A 17 -13.18 -29.30 17.83
CA ASP A 17 -11.87 -29.03 18.42
C ASP A 17 -11.45 -30.08 19.48
N THR A 18 -12.04 -31.25 19.43
CA THR A 18 -11.84 -32.35 20.40
C THR A 18 -10.46 -33.02 20.30
N GLY A 19 -9.46 -32.34 19.78
CA GLY A 19 -8.10 -32.88 19.67
C GLY A 19 -6.98 -31.86 19.64
N LEU A 20 -7.26 -30.57 19.49
CA LEU A 20 -6.22 -29.54 19.48
C LEU A 20 -5.81 -29.22 20.93
N LYS A 21 -4.68 -29.77 21.37
CA LYS A 21 -4.06 -29.33 22.62
C LYS A 21 -3.54 -27.91 22.45
N SER A 22 -3.97 -27.02 23.32
CA SER A 22 -3.39 -25.68 23.43
C SER A 22 -1.87 -25.80 23.54
N GLN A 23 -1.14 -25.36 22.54
CA GLN A 23 0.31 -25.29 22.58
C GLN A 23 0.73 -23.86 22.88
N LYS A 24 1.55 -23.69 23.94
CA LYS A 24 2.16 -22.40 24.22
C LYS A 24 3.19 -22.09 23.13
N VAL A 25 2.88 -21.15 22.26
CA VAL A 25 3.86 -20.61 21.31
C VAL A 25 4.79 -19.67 22.07
N THR A 26 6.06 -20.02 22.14
CA THR A 26 7.08 -19.14 22.73
C THR A 26 7.86 -18.47 21.61
N ILE A 27 7.80 -17.15 21.55
CA ILE A 27 8.59 -16.36 20.60
C ILE A 27 9.79 -15.81 21.37
N ASN A 28 10.98 -16.26 21.00
CA ASN A 28 12.22 -15.76 21.58
C ASN A 28 12.60 -14.41 20.96
N LYS A 29 13.11 -13.50 21.79
CA LYS A 29 13.64 -12.24 21.31
C LYS A 29 14.80 -12.48 20.35
N VAL A 30 14.78 -11.87 19.17
CA VAL A 30 15.90 -11.91 18.22
C VAL A 30 16.99 -10.98 18.74
N SER A 31 18.13 -11.56 19.17
CA SER A 31 19.20 -10.83 19.87
C SER A 31 19.86 -9.71 19.06
N LYS A 32 19.81 -9.78 17.73
CA LYS A 32 20.38 -8.76 16.82
C LYS A 32 19.37 -7.71 16.37
N MET A 33 18.11 -7.78 16.78
CA MET A 33 17.11 -6.79 16.44
C MET A 33 17.23 -5.57 17.36
N THR A 34 17.42 -4.41 16.75
CA THR A 34 17.53 -3.11 17.41
C THR A 34 16.35 -2.21 17.04
N ASP A 35 16.24 -1.04 17.66
CA ASP A 35 15.22 -0.08 17.33
C ASP A 35 15.34 0.45 15.88
N SER A 36 16.56 0.46 15.34
CA SER A 36 16.84 0.82 13.94
C SER A 36 16.51 -0.29 12.93
N THR A 37 16.28 -1.52 13.38
CA THR A 37 15.86 -2.60 12.49
C THR A 37 14.52 -2.26 11.86
N ILE A 38 14.45 -2.31 10.53
CA ILE A 38 13.21 -2.00 9.79
C ILE A 38 12.17 -3.09 10.06
N ARG A 39 11.04 -2.67 10.58
CA ARG A 39 9.84 -3.48 10.79
C ARG A 39 8.71 -2.78 10.03
N GLY A 40 8.54 -3.16 8.78
CA GLY A 40 7.66 -2.48 7.84
C GLY A 40 6.37 -3.24 7.56
N MET A 41 5.34 -2.50 7.20
CA MET A 41 4.06 -3.04 6.74
C MET A 41 3.51 -2.21 5.57
N ASP A 42 2.99 -2.92 4.55
CA ASP A 42 2.22 -2.27 3.47
C ASP A 42 0.77 -2.10 3.92
N ILE A 43 0.32 -0.86 3.98
CA ILE A 43 -1.06 -0.52 4.32
C ILE A 43 -1.72 0.35 3.25
N SER A 44 -1.31 0.19 2.00
CA SER A 44 -1.79 0.99 0.87
C SER A 44 -3.32 1.03 0.75
N SER A 45 -4.02 -0.01 1.20
CA SER A 45 -5.49 -0.10 1.17
C SER A 45 -6.18 0.47 2.42
N TYR A 46 -5.42 1.00 3.39
CA TYR A 46 -5.97 1.41 4.69
C TYR A 46 -7.12 2.40 4.59
N ILE A 47 -7.01 3.41 3.72
CA ILE A 47 -8.07 4.43 3.58
C ILE A 47 -9.36 3.83 3.01
N ALA A 48 -9.24 2.92 2.04
CA ALA A 48 -10.41 2.24 1.47
C ALA A 48 -11.09 1.34 2.52
N LEU A 49 -10.33 0.61 3.33
CA LEU A 49 -10.85 -0.22 4.43
C LEU A 49 -11.52 0.63 5.50
N LYS A 50 -10.91 1.75 5.89
CA LYS A 50 -11.47 2.71 6.84
C LYS A 50 -12.80 3.28 6.34
N ASN A 51 -12.88 3.67 5.06
CA ASN A 51 -14.10 4.16 4.44
C ASN A 51 -15.19 3.08 4.34
N ALA A 52 -14.81 1.81 4.26
CA ALA A 52 -15.72 0.67 4.30
C ALA A 52 -16.17 0.31 5.73
N GLY A 53 -15.74 1.06 6.76
CA GLY A 53 -16.13 0.86 8.15
C GLY A 53 -15.32 -0.20 8.90
N VAL A 54 -14.19 -0.65 8.36
CA VAL A 54 -13.29 -1.57 9.07
C VAL A 54 -12.72 -0.88 10.31
N LYS A 55 -12.83 -1.55 11.44
CA LYS A 55 -12.32 -1.09 12.74
C LYS A 55 -11.11 -1.91 13.15
N TYR A 56 -10.20 -1.26 13.84
CA TYR A 56 -9.01 -1.89 14.42
C TYR A 56 -9.03 -1.74 15.93
N TYR A 57 -8.40 -2.66 16.62
CA TYR A 57 -8.41 -2.72 18.08
C TYR A 57 -6.99 -2.90 18.61
N ASP A 58 -6.69 -2.26 19.72
CA ASP A 58 -5.43 -2.45 20.44
C ASP A 58 -5.42 -3.79 21.20
N ASN A 59 -4.29 -4.09 21.84
CA ASN A 59 -4.12 -5.34 22.60
C ASN A 59 -5.05 -5.46 23.82
N ASN A 60 -5.73 -4.38 24.21
CA ASN A 60 -6.71 -4.35 25.31
C ASN A 60 -8.15 -4.43 24.80
N GLY A 61 -8.36 -4.55 23.48
CA GLY A 61 -9.68 -4.60 22.87
C GLY A 61 -10.35 -3.23 22.69
N ASN A 62 -9.62 -2.11 22.87
CA ASN A 62 -10.16 -0.78 22.60
C ASN A 62 -10.01 -0.42 21.13
N GLU A 63 -11.02 0.22 20.57
CA GLU A 63 -10.94 0.73 19.19
C GLU A 63 -9.81 1.75 19.06
N ALA A 64 -8.95 1.56 18.08
CA ALA A 64 -7.79 2.41 17.81
C ALA A 64 -7.54 2.52 16.31
N SER A 65 -6.76 3.52 15.87
CA SER A 65 -6.34 3.57 14.48
C SER A 65 -5.33 2.46 14.15
N LEU A 66 -5.33 2.01 12.90
CA LEU A 66 -4.36 1.00 12.46
C LEU A 66 -2.92 1.44 12.76
N LEU A 67 -2.58 2.70 12.48
CA LEU A 67 -1.23 3.23 12.69
C LEU A 67 -0.82 3.18 14.17
N LYS A 68 -1.77 3.45 15.08
CA LYS A 68 -1.52 3.31 16.52
C LYS A 68 -1.24 1.85 16.88
N VAL A 69 -2.08 0.94 16.43
CA VAL A 69 -1.90 -0.50 16.70
C VAL A 69 -0.56 -0.99 16.19
N LEU A 70 -0.18 -0.61 14.97
CA LEU A 70 1.10 -0.97 14.37
C LEU A 70 2.28 -0.38 15.15
N SER A 71 2.20 0.89 15.56
CA SER A 71 3.23 1.55 16.37
C SER A 71 3.42 0.86 17.71
N ASP A 72 2.34 0.60 18.42
CA ASP A 72 2.36 -0.08 19.72
C ASP A 72 2.98 -1.49 19.64
N ASN A 73 2.92 -2.11 18.45
CA ASN A 73 3.51 -3.42 18.17
C ASN A 73 4.88 -3.34 17.46
N GLY A 74 5.51 -2.18 17.48
CA GLY A 74 6.90 -1.99 17.07
C GLY A 74 7.12 -1.81 15.56
N VAL A 75 6.08 -1.60 14.76
CA VAL A 75 6.21 -1.22 13.35
C VAL A 75 6.75 0.21 13.27
N ASN A 76 7.82 0.41 12.50
CA ASN A 76 8.49 1.70 12.35
C ASN A 76 8.60 2.18 10.90
N TYR A 77 8.11 1.38 9.95
CA TYR A 77 8.08 1.71 8.53
C TYR A 77 6.71 1.38 7.92
N ILE A 78 6.22 2.27 7.07
CA ILE A 78 4.97 2.09 6.33
C ILE A 78 5.27 2.17 4.84
N ARG A 79 4.94 1.12 4.10
CA ARG A 79 4.97 1.12 2.65
C ARG A 79 3.63 1.63 2.10
N ILE A 80 3.71 2.58 1.18
CA ILE A 80 2.55 3.17 0.50
C ILE A 80 2.78 3.04 -1.00
N ARG A 81 1.90 2.32 -1.66
CA ARG A 81 1.83 2.23 -3.12
C ARG A 81 1.23 3.53 -3.68
N ILE A 82 1.80 4.02 -4.78
CA ILE A 82 1.36 5.25 -5.45
C ILE A 82 1.06 4.93 -6.91
N TRP A 83 -0.19 5.06 -7.27
CA TRP A 83 -0.70 5.07 -8.64
C TRP A 83 -0.94 6.49 -9.10
N ASN A 84 -0.98 6.71 -10.42
CA ASN A 84 -1.20 8.05 -10.99
C ASN A 84 -2.67 8.46 -10.84
N ASP A 85 -3.59 7.71 -11.46
CA ASP A 85 -5.04 7.98 -11.42
C ASP A 85 -5.84 6.68 -11.47
N PRO A 86 -6.10 6.03 -10.31
CA PRO A 86 -6.75 4.73 -10.23
C PRO A 86 -8.27 4.77 -10.37
N TYR A 87 -8.80 5.68 -11.20
CA TYR A 87 -10.24 5.86 -11.38
C TYR A 87 -10.62 5.80 -12.86
N ASN A 88 -11.85 5.34 -13.13
CA ASN A 88 -12.43 5.40 -14.46
C ASN A 88 -13.00 6.81 -14.77
N GLU A 89 -13.56 6.99 -15.97
CA GLU A 89 -14.14 8.27 -16.41
C GLU A 89 -15.32 8.75 -15.56
N LYS A 90 -15.97 7.84 -14.82
CA LYS A 90 -17.05 8.15 -13.89
C LYS A 90 -16.55 8.45 -12.47
N GLY A 91 -15.24 8.42 -12.23
CA GLY A 91 -14.65 8.59 -10.91
C GLY A 91 -14.76 7.36 -10.00
N GLU A 92 -15.12 6.19 -10.53
CA GLU A 92 -15.17 4.95 -9.80
C GLU A 92 -13.78 4.32 -9.77
N THR A 93 -13.37 3.82 -8.61
CA THR A 93 -12.05 3.21 -8.44
C THR A 93 -11.92 1.88 -9.19
N TYR A 94 -10.72 1.61 -9.72
CA TYR A 94 -10.37 0.28 -10.24
C TYR A 94 -10.20 -0.77 -9.13
N GLY A 95 -10.26 -0.39 -7.86
CA GLY A 95 -10.05 -1.27 -6.72
C GLY A 95 -8.65 -1.15 -6.11
N GLY A 96 -8.21 -2.20 -5.42
CA GLY A 96 -6.86 -2.29 -4.85
C GLY A 96 -6.52 -1.19 -3.83
N GLY A 97 -7.53 -0.56 -3.21
CA GLY A 97 -7.35 0.48 -2.20
C GLY A 97 -7.32 1.90 -2.76
N ALA A 98 -7.56 2.11 -4.07
CA ALA A 98 -7.51 3.44 -4.71
C ALA A 98 -6.23 4.21 -4.30
N SER A 99 -5.07 3.59 -4.49
CA SER A 99 -3.77 4.06 -3.98
C SER A 99 -3.22 5.25 -4.77
N ASP A 100 -3.98 6.34 -4.82
CA ASP A 100 -3.54 7.62 -5.38
C ASP A 100 -2.71 8.44 -4.38
N VAL A 101 -2.17 9.56 -4.84
CA VAL A 101 -1.38 10.47 -4.02
C VAL A 101 -2.18 10.97 -2.81
N GLU A 102 -3.46 11.34 -3.01
CA GLU A 102 -4.28 11.93 -1.95
C GLU A 102 -4.58 10.93 -0.82
N ASN A 103 -4.89 9.67 -1.14
CA ASN A 103 -5.04 8.62 -0.13
C ASN A 103 -3.71 8.30 0.55
N GLY A 104 -2.60 8.31 -0.20
CA GLY A 104 -1.26 8.19 0.36
C GLY A 104 -0.94 9.29 1.36
N LEU A 105 -1.28 10.55 1.06
CA LEU A 105 -1.07 11.70 1.96
C LEU A 105 -1.89 11.57 3.26
N LYS A 106 -3.10 11.00 3.22
CA LYS A 106 -3.89 10.72 4.44
C LYS A 106 -3.17 9.73 5.35
N ILE A 107 -2.61 8.65 4.78
CA ILE A 107 -1.80 7.69 5.52
C ILE A 107 -0.55 8.35 6.09
N ALA A 108 0.15 9.14 5.29
CA ALA A 108 1.39 9.82 5.69
C ALA A 108 1.20 10.76 6.87
N ARG A 109 0.12 11.58 6.86
CA ARG A 109 -0.22 12.46 8.00
C ARG A 109 -0.46 11.68 9.29
N GLU A 110 -1.06 10.51 9.19
CA GLU A 110 -1.31 9.67 10.36
C GLU A 110 -0.02 8.96 10.82
N ALA A 111 0.79 8.45 9.90
CA ALA A 111 2.08 7.82 10.19
C ALA A 111 3.07 8.79 10.88
N ALA A 112 3.08 10.06 10.47
CA ALA A 112 3.91 11.10 11.07
C ALA A 112 3.64 11.31 12.57
N LYS A 113 2.39 11.10 13.03
CA LYS A 113 2.03 11.20 14.45
C LYS A 113 2.72 10.14 15.32
N TYR A 114 3.16 9.05 14.73
CA TYR A 114 3.81 7.93 15.39
C TYR A 114 5.29 7.80 15.02
N ASN A 115 5.89 8.82 14.41
CA ASN A 115 7.30 8.85 13.97
C ASN A 115 7.68 7.67 13.07
N MET A 116 6.73 7.16 12.28
CA MET A 116 7.00 6.09 11.33
C MET A 116 7.61 6.66 10.05
N LYS A 117 8.63 5.98 9.55
CA LYS A 117 9.21 6.28 8.23
C LYS A 117 8.34 5.70 7.11
N LEU A 118 8.42 6.34 5.94
CA LEU A 118 7.70 5.88 4.76
C LEU A 118 8.64 5.26 3.73
N LEU A 119 8.16 4.21 3.08
CA LEU A 119 8.63 3.71 1.80
C LEU A 119 7.55 4.03 0.77
N LEU A 120 7.82 4.98 -0.12
CA LEU A 120 6.93 5.31 -1.24
C LEU A 120 7.23 4.39 -2.42
N CYS A 121 6.21 3.71 -2.90
CA CYS A 121 6.32 2.75 -4.00
C CYS A 121 5.59 3.26 -5.23
N PHE A 122 6.34 3.81 -6.19
CA PHE A 122 5.80 4.35 -7.43
C PHE A 122 5.60 3.25 -8.47
N HIS A 123 4.39 3.14 -9.03
CA HIS A 123 4.09 2.20 -10.09
C HIS A 123 4.13 2.83 -11.50
N TYR A 124 4.08 4.16 -11.61
CA TYR A 124 3.99 4.90 -12.88
C TYR A 124 2.91 4.37 -13.82
N SER A 125 1.80 3.98 -13.23
CA SER A 125 0.61 3.43 -13.88
C SER A 125 -0.63 3.91 -13.14
N ASP A 126 -1.80 3.77 -13.72
CA ASP A 126 -3.08 4.05 -13.06
C ASP A 126 -3.55 2.89 -12.18
N PHE A 127 -2.95 1.70 -12.35
CA PHE A 127 -3.29 0.49 -11.62
C PHE A 127 -2.06 -0.41 -11.49
N TRP A 128 -2.24 -1.70 -11.26
CA TRP A 128 -1.14 -2.63 -11.14
C TRP A 128 -0.24 -2.63 -12.38
N ALA A 129 1.06 -2.53 -12.13
CA ALA A 129 2.09 -2.80 -13.11
C ALA A 129 2.59 -4.23 -12.88
N GLU A 130 2.57 -5.04 -13.94
CA GLU A 130 3.03 -6.42 -13.95
C GLU A 130 4.02 -6.61 -15.11
N PRO A 131 4.92 -7.59 -15.08
CA PRO A 131 5.90 -7.82 -16.16
C PRO A 131 5.27 -7.90 -17.55
N SER A 132 4.08 -8.50 -17.63
CA SER A 132 3.34 -8.69 -18.88
C SER A 132 2.40 -7.54 -19.24
N VAL A 133 2.10 -6.63 -18.28
CA VAL A 133 1.10 -5.57 -18.46
C VAL A 133 1.58 -4.28 -17.82
N GLN A 134 2.34 -3.51 -18.59
CA GLN A 134 2.74 -2.15 -18.20
C GLN A 134 2.02 -1.13 -19.09
N LYS A 135 1.09 -0.41 -18.49
CA LYS A 135 0.28 0.60 -19.18
C LYS A 135 0.70 1.98 -18.72
N LEU A 136 0.94 2.87 -19.68
CA LEU A 136 1.12 4.29 -19.38
C LEU A 136 -0.13 4.84 -18.66
N PRO A 137 0.06 5.70 -17.66
CA PRO A 137 -1.03 6.48 -17.07
C PRO A 137 -1.84 7.21 -18.15
N LYS A 138 -3.12 7.34 -17.95
CA LYS A 138 -4.01 8.11 -18.86
C LYS A 138 -3.46 9.50 -19.16
N ALA A 139 -2.94 10.17 -18.14
CA ALA A 139 -2.37 11.51 -18.23
C ALA A 139 -1.18 11.61 -19.20
N TRP A 140 -0.41 10.52 -19.39
CA TRP A 140 0.81 10.51 -20.19
C TRP A 140 0.63 9.90 -21.60
N LYS A 141 -0.55 9.37 -21.91
CA LYS A 141 -0.83 8.74 -23.22
C LYS A 141 -0.54 9.66 -24.42
N LYS A 142 -0.77 10.96 -24.26
CA LYS A 142 -0.49 11.97 -25.31
C LYS A 142 0.99 12.04 -25.67
N ASP A 143 1.88 11.68 -24.75
CA ASP A 143 3.33 11.75 -24.88
C ASP A 143 3.96 10.37 -25.16
N ALA A 144 3.14 9.34 -25.45
CA ALA A 144 3.56 7.95 -25.63
C ALA A 144 4.66 7.73 -26.69
N ASN A 145 4.76 8.59 -27.68
CA ASN A 145 5.76 8.52 -28.75
C ASN A 145 6.91 9.54 -28.57
N ASN A 146 6.96 10.23 -27.43
CA ASN A 146 7.99 11.23 -27.15
C ASN A 146 8.71 10.89 -25.83
N GLN A 147 9.89 10.29 -25.96
CA GLN A 147 10.67 9.83 -24.82
C GLN A 147 11.09 10.95 -23.86
N GLU A 148 11.42 12.14 -24.38
CA GLU A 148 11.82 13.27 -23.53
C GLU A 148 10.64 13.77 -22.67
N LYS A 149 9.46 13.85 -23.27
CA LYS A 149 8.24 14.24 -22.54
C LYS A 149 7.86 13.20 -21.49
N LEU A 150 7.94 11.91 -21.81
CA LEU A 150 7.69 10.84 -20.82
C LEU A 150 8.67 10.89 -19.65
N ARG A 151 9.96 11.17 -19.93
CA ARG A 151 10.94 11.38 -18.83
C ARG A 151 10.56 12.57 -17.96
N ALA A 152 10.10 13.66 -18.56
CA ALA A 152 9.64 14.84 -17.84
C ALA A 152 8.37 14.54 -17.02
N ASP A 153 7.41 13.76 -17.56
CA ASP A 153 6.21 13.34 -16.85
C ASP A 153 6.56 12.51 -15.60
N VAL A 154 7.44 11.52 -15.73
CA VAL A 154 7.93 10.69 -14.61
C VAL A 154 8.64 11.55 -13.57
N TYR A 155 9.55 12.42 -14.01
CA TYR A 155 10.29 13.31 -13.12
C TYR A 155 9.36 14.24 -12.34
N ASN A 156 8.45 14.92 -13.03
CA ASN A 156 7.54 15.89 -12.42
C ASN A 156 6.59 15.20 -11.45
N PHE A 157 5.97 14.09 -11.84
CA PHE A 157 5.09 13.31 -10.96
C PHE A 157 5.80 12.85 -9.69
N THR A 158 7.02 12.32 -9.84
CA THR A 158 7.83 11.87 -8.70
C THR A 158 8.19 13.02 -7.77
N LYS A 159 8.72 14.10 -8.34
CA LYS A 159 9.12 15.31 -7.59
C LYS A 159 7.94 15.91 -6.84
N GLU A 160 6.84 16.20 -7.53
CA GLU A 160 5.64 16.79 -6.93
C GLU A 160 5.05 15.91 -5.84
N THR A 161 5.02 14.59 -6.06
CA THR A 161 4.55 13.65 -5.05
C THR A 161 5.44 13.69 -3.80
N ILE A 162 6.76 13.60 -3.95
CA ILE A 162 7.69 13.67 -2.81
C ILE A 162 7.55 14.99 -2.06
N GLU A 163 7.43 16.11 -2.79
CA GLU A 163 7.23 17.44 -2.18
C GLU A 163 5.92 17.51 -1.38
N LYS A 164 4.82 16.98 -1.90
CA LYS A 164 3.53 16.87 -1.19
C LYS A 164 3.65 16.05 0.10
N PHE A 165 4.33 14.90 0.03
CA PHE A 165 4.54 14.07 1.22
C PHE A 165 5.40 14.78 2.27
N LYS A 166 6.47 15.44 1.87
CA LYS A 166 7.28 16.27 2.78
C LYS A 166 6.46 17.40 3.41
N ALA A 167 5.62 18.06 2.64
CA ALA A 167 4.79 19.16 3.11
C ALA A 167 3.79 18.75 4.20
N VAL A 168 3.39 17.48 4.27
CA VAL A 168 2.53 16.95 5.33
C VAL A 168 3.30 16.36 6.52
N GLY A 169 4.61 16.55 6.57
CA GLY A 169 5.47 16.10 7.67
C GLY A 169 5.92 14.65 7.56
N ALA A 170 5.82 14.04 6.39
CA ALA A 170 6.25 12.66 6.17
C ALA A 170 7.77 12.51 6.24
N ASP A 171 8.26 11.54 7.01
CA ASP A 171 9.66 11.10 7.00
C ASP A 171 9.83 10.00 5.94
N ILE A 172 10.25 10.40 4.73
CA ILE A 172 10.48 9.47 3.62
C ILE A 172 11.87 8.85 3.78
N GLY A 173 11.92 7.61 4.23
CA GLY A 173 13.17 6.88 4.40
C GLY A 173 13.61 6.11 3.17
N MET A 174 12.66 5.69 2.32
CA MET A 174 12.95 4.93 1.09
C MET A 174 11.96 5.27 -0.02
N VAL A 175 12.44 5.10 -1.25
CA VAL A 175 11.62 5.15 -2.47
C VAL A 175 11.85 3.86 -3.24
N GLN A 176 10.77 3.22 -3.64
CA GLN A 176 10.77 2.06 -4.52
C GLN A 176 10.15 2.46 -5.85
N VAL A 177 10.85 2.18 -6.92
CA VAL A 177 10.35 2.30 -8.29
C VAL A 177 10.01 0.91 -8.77
N ILE A 178 8.74 0.66 -9.10
CA ILE A 178 8.33 -0.59 -9.73
C ILE A 178 8.34 -0.35 -11.23
N LEU A 179 9.43 -0.81 -11.81
CA LEU A 179 9.59 -1.05 -13.22
C LEU A 179 9.83 -2.54 -13.34
N GLU A 180 8.80 -3.29 -13.63
CA GLU A 180 8.98 -4.69 -13.91
C GLU A 180 9.46 -4.82 -15.36
N THR A 181 10.78 -4.80 -15.50
CA THR A 181 11.45 -5.02 -16.78
C THR A 181 11.76 -6.50 -16.92
N ASP A 182 11.00 -7.22 -17.74
CA ASP A 182 11.58 -8.36 -18.39
C ASP A 182 12.27 -7.87 -19.70
N ALA A 183 13.32 -8.56 -20.15
CA ALA A 183 14.08 -8.20 -21.34
C ALA A 183 13.26 -8.23 -22.66
N LYS A 184 11.97 -8.44 -22.58
CA LYS A 184 11.00 -8.49 -23.68
C LYS A 184 9.91 -7.42 -23.56
N SER A 185 9.86 -6.67 -22.45
CA SER A 185 8.82 -5.68 -22.24
C SER A 185 9.07 -4.46 -23.14
N LYS A 186 8.02 -4.00 -23.82
CA LYS A 186 8.08 -2.77 -24.61
C LYS A 186 8.38 -1.52 -23.77
N CYS A 187 8.39 -1.64 -22.45
CA CYS A 187 8.68 -0.57 -21.50
C CYS A 187 10.16 -0.19 -21.47
N ASP A 188 11.08 -1.11 -21.85
CA ASP A 188 12.51 -0.82 -21.99
C ASP A 188 12.79 0.32 -22.98
N LYS A 189 11.85 0.62 -23.88
CA LYS A 189 11.94 1.77 -24.77
C LYS A 189 11.69 3.12 -24.10
N TYR A 190 11.07 3.14 -22.93
CA TYR A 190 10.54 4.38 -22.35
C TYR A 190 11.21 4.83 -21.06
N ILE A 191 11.93 3.94 -20.38
CA ILE A 191 12.55 4.27 -19.10
C ILE A 191 13.96 3.67 -19.04
N HIS A 192 14.89 4.23 -19.79
CA HIS A 192 16.30 4.12 -19.47
C HIS A 192 16.62 5.16 -18.41
N LEU A 193 16.67 4.70 -17.15
CA LEU A 193 17.37 5.41 -16.10
C LEU A 193 18.86 5.20 -16.38
N GLY A 194 19.50 6.16 -17.03
CA GLY A 194 20.95 6.22 -17.19
C GLY A 194 21.65 6.53 -15.89
#